data_fc999102ad41c549fda3399071b63a4f
#
_entry.id   fc999102ad41c549fda3399071b63a4f
#
_cell.length_a   1.000
_cell.length_b   1.000
_cell.length_c   1.000
_cell.angle_alpha   90.00
_cell.angle_beta   90.00
_cell.angle_gamma   90.00
#
_symmetry.space_group_name_H-M   'P 1'
#
loop_
_entity.id
_entity.type
_entity.pdbx_description
1 polymer ?
#
loop_
_entity_poly.entity_id
_entity_poly.type
_entity_poly.pdbx_seq_one_letter_code
_entity_poly.pdbx_strand_id
1 'polypeptide(L)'
;MSAPKTIWHSHFISFVSELKERKVLRVAIAYIVVAWIVMQVGEVTFEALKLPAWSQSLLVIFSLLGFPIALVMAWAYEITPDGIVEDRDGHPDKRILPTRARYDGAKVNGHNPSASIAVLPFEDMSFDQDQTYFCEGVAEEILCALAEVDGLHVAARVASFQFGSKSADIQEIGKKLNVSVVLEGSVRKAGDQIRITIQLIDARDGYQFWAGQYNHNLKAIFDVQEQIAKAVVNAMRLSIGDNLLTRPMTQSTEAYDLYLKGNSYFTRPDKQNILFARQLFERAVEIDPDYGRAWAKLASTYAYEFLCTKPNGNAREEAGRISEKALQLAPGIPDSHIARGIALSICHDYRQADLEFETAVGLDPDLFSAWFTWARSKTYQGDVPKAIEYYQKASEIRPEDYQSVLIQMSLMGSIGDLDGAREKAEEGLQRANDFLELNPDENRAWNMGAFALQRLGRTDEAEEWIATSLRNSPRNSLLTYNAASFYSLAGETDKSLDYLERAANTGCLNLSWMEQDADLNPVRENPRFKEIITQFKA
;
A
#
# COMPACT_ATOMS: atom_id res chain seq x y z
N MET A 1 -33.95 -34.79 52.89
CA MET A 1 -34.75 -33.67 52.33
C MET A 1 -33.86 -32.44 52.27
N SER A 2 -33.20 -32.20 51.14
CA SER A 2 -32.41 -31.01 50.88
C SER A 2 -32.90 -30.41 49.56
N ALA A 3 -33.45 -29.19 49.63
CA ALA A 3 -34.15 -28.49 48.60
C ALA A 3 -33.19 -27.87 47.53
N PRO A 4 -33.63 -27.64 46.29
CA PRO A 4 -32.82 -27.22 45.15
C PRO A 4 -32.66 -25.69 45.15
N LYS A 5 -31.51 -25.19 45.62
CA LYS A 5 -31.18 -23.75 45.57
C LYS A 5 -30.25 -23.36 44.39
N THR A 6 -29.91 -24.29 43.51
CA THR A 6 -28.82 -24.07 42.52
C THR A 6 -29.31 -23.69 41.13
N ILE A 7 -30.60 -23.88 40.78
CA ILE A 7 -31.10 -23.67 39.44
C ILE A 7 -31.43 -22.18 39.16
N TRP A 8 -31.90 -21.44 40.18
CA TRP A 8 -32.25 -20.02 40.01
C TRP A 8 -31.03 -19.10 39.82
N HIS A 9 -29.88 -19.46 40.40
CA HIS A 9 -28.66 -18.65 40.28
C HIS A 9 -28.00 -18.75 38.89
N SER A 10 -28.06 -19.93 38.28
CA SER A 10 -27.50 -20.11 36.93
C SER A 10 -28.33 -19.41 35.86
N HIS A 11 -29.66 -19.45 35.95
CA HIS A 11 -30.55 -18.75 35.04
C HIS A 11 -30.48 -17.22 35.20
N PHE A 12 -30.27 -16.72 36.40
CA PHE A 12 -30.13 -15.28 36.62
C PHE A 12 -28.80 -14.74 36.06
N ILE A 13 -27.69 -15.51 36.23
CA ILE A 13 -26.38 -15.12 35.69
C ILE A 13 -26.38 -15.19 34.14
N SER A 14 -27.01 -16.21 33.55
CA SER A 14 -27.13 -16.28 32.09
C SER A 14 -28.01 -15.16 31.52
N PHE A 15 -29.12 -14.82 32.20
CA PHE A 15 -29.99 -13.72 31.82
C PHE A 15 -29.30 -12.35 31.91
N VAL A 16 -28.49 -12.12 32.96
CA VAL A 16 -27.72 -10.87 33.10
C VAL A 16 -26.58 -10.77 32.05
N SER A 17 -25.94 -11.90 31.71
CA SER A 17 -24.94 -11.93 30.63
C SER A 17 -25.57 -11.64 29.24
N GLU A 18 -26.75 -12.19 29.01
CA GLU A 18 -27.52 -11.99 27.76
C GLU A 18 -28.02 -10.53 27.61
N LEU A 19 -28.45 -9.89 28.70
CA LEU A 19 -28.78 -8.46 28.72
C LEU A 19 -27.57 -7.56 28.45
N LYS A 20 -26.38 -7.98 28.86
CA LYS A 20 -25.13 -7.24 28.62
C LYS A 20 -24.66 -7.38 27.17
N GLU A 21 -24.81 -8.54 26.56
CA GLU A 21 -24.47 -8.80 25.16
C GLU A 21 -25.39 -8.07 24.17
N ARG A 22 -26.70 -7.96 24.47
CA ARG A 22 -27.72 -7.36 23.59
C ARG A 22 -27.81 -5.83 23.62
N LYS A 23 -26.80 -5.12 24.14
CA LYS A 23 -26.78 -3.63 24.23
C LYS A 23 -27.95 -3.01 25.01
N VAL A 24 -28.87 -3.81 25.59
CA VAL A 24 -30.04 -3.37 26.35
C VAL A 24 -29.65 -2.44 27.49
N LEU A 25 -28.51 -2.68 28.13
CA LEU A 25 -27.98 -1.82 29.19
C LEU A 25 -27.66 -0.40 28.70
N ARG A 26 -27.15 -0.27 27.47
CA ARG A 26 -26.87 1.06 26.88
C ARG A 26 -28.14 1.83 26.58
N VAL A 27 -29.17 1.14 26.09
CA VAL A 27 -30.48 1.76 25.82
C VAL A 27 -31.14 2.16 27.15
N ALA A 28 -31.05 1.32 28.18
CA ALA A 28 -31.55 1.65 29.53
C ALA A 28 -30.90 2.92 30.10
N ILE A 29 -29.57 3.03 30.01
CA ILE A 29 -28.82 4.22 30.49
C ILE A 29 -29.21 5.45 29.67
N ALA A 30 -29.25 5.33 28.32
CA ALA A 30 -29.65 6.44 27.46
C ALA A 30 -31.08 6.91 27.73
N TYR A 31 -32.01 5.96 27.95
CA TYR A 31 -33.39 6.28 28.30
C TYR A 31 -33.49 7.05 29.62
N ILE A 32 -32.78 6.61 30.65
CA ILE A 32 -32.76 7.26 31.97
C ILE A 32 -32.26 8.70 31.85
N VAL A 33 -31.16 8.92 31.08
CA VAL A 33 -30.60 10.25 30.88
C VAL A 33 -31.57 11.16 30.12
N VAL A 34 -32.17 10.66 29.04
CA VAL A 34 -33.16 11.43 28.25
C VAL A 34 -34.41 11.74 29.10
N ALA A 35 -34.94 10.76 29.82
CA ALA A 35 -36.10 10.94 30.71
C ALA A 35 -35.80 11.97 31.81
N TRP A 36 -34.59 11.97 32.37
CA TRP A 36 -34.16 12.95 33.36
C TRP A 36 -34.09 14.38 32.76
N ILE A 37 -33.53 14.52 31.55
CA ILE A 37 -33.48 15.82 30.85
C ILE A 37 -34.90 16.32 30.55
N VAL A 38 -35.79 15.44 30.05
CA VAL A 38 -37.18 15.78 29.76
C VAL A 38 -37.92 16.24 31.02
N MET A 39 -37.69 15.58 32.17
CA MET A 39 -38.28 16.00 33.44
C MET A 39 -37.77 17.36 33.89
N GLN A 40 -36.46 17.65 33.77
CA GLN A 40 -35.88 18.95 34.13
C GLN A 40 -36.40 20.08 33.23
N VAL A 41 -36.46 19.83 31.92
CA VAL A 41 -37.03 20.79 30.96
C VAL A 41 -38.51 20.99 31.22
N GLY A 42 -39.27 19.90 31.54
CA GLY A 42 -40.67 19.98 31.87
C GLY A 42 -40.95 20.78 33.10
N GLU A 43 -40.16 20.66 34.18
CA GLU A 43 -40.31 21.43 35.42
C GLU A 43 -40.26 22.96 35.14
N VAL A 44 -39.24 23.38 34.39
CA VAL A 44 -39.04 24.81 34.03
C VAL A 44 -40.11 25.31 33.06
N THR A 45 -40.49 24.49 32.08
CA THR A 45 -41.40 24.89 31.01
C THR A 45 -42.85 24.91 31.47
N PHE A 46 -43.28 23.98 32.33
CA PHE A 46 -44.66 23.92 32.80
C PHE A 46 -44.97 25.08 33.77
N GLU A 47 -44.02 25.48 34.54
CA GLU A 47 -44.13 26.67 35.42
C GLU A 47 -44.25 27.95 34.57
N ALA A 48 -43.39 28.10 33.56
CA ALA A 48 -43.41 29.25 32.62
C ALA A 48 -44.70 29.37 31.81
N LEU A 49 -45.30 28.21 31.40
CA LEU A 49 -46.54 28.13 30.64
C LEU A 49 -47.80 28.12 31.52
N LYS A 50 -47.65 28.18 32.86
CA LYS A 50 -48.76 28.11 33.85
C LYS A 50 -49.66 26.87 33.64
N LEU A 51 -49.08 25.72 33.33
CA LEU A 51 -49.83 24.48 33.16
C LEU A 51 -50.32 23.95 34.52
N PRO A 52 -51.47 23.20 34.53
CA PRO A 52 -51.97 22.61 35.76
C PRO A 52 -51.00 21.61 36.39
N ALA A 53 -50.94 21.53 37.75
CA ALA A 53 -50.01 20.69 38.47
C ALA A 53 -50.05 19.18 38.13
N TRP A 54 -51.19 18.68 37.62
CA TRP A 54 -51.32 17.27 37.17
C TRP A 54 -50.47 16.95 35.93
N SER A 55 -50.06 17.97 35.14
CA SER A 55 -49.27 17.80 33.92
C SER A 55 -47.89 17.22 34.24
N GLN A 56 -47.25 17.64 35.34
CA GLN A 56 -45.97 17.07 35.80
C GLN A 56 -46.10 15.60 36.18
N SER A 57 -47.19 15.25 36.88
CA SER A 57 -47.47 13.86 37.23
C SER A 57 -47.65 12.98 36.01
N LEU A 58 -48.31 13.50 35.00
CA LEU A 58 -48.49 12.80 33.72
C LEU A 58 -47.18 12.56 32.99
N LEU A 59 -46.26 13.52 32.98
CA LEU A 59 -44.92 13.37 32.40
C LEU A 59 -44.12 12.27 33.09
N VAL A 60 -44.16 12.20 34.42
CA VAL A 60 -43.51 11.14 35.19
C VAL A 60 -44.09 9.78 34.88
N ILE A 61 -45.45 9.68 34.79
CA ILE A 61 -46.11 8.42 34.50
C ILE A 61 -45.74 7.92 33.08
N PHE A 62 -45.69 8.79 32.08
CA PHE A 62 -45.28 8.42 30.72
C PHE A 62 -43.81 8.00 30.67
N SER A 63 -42.95 8.68 31.41
CA SER A 63 -41.52 8.29 31.49
C SER A 63 -41.33 6.92 32.16
N LEU A 64 -42.14 6.60 33.20
CA LEU A 64 -42.12 5.31 33.84
C LEU A 64 -42.70 4.17 32.97
N LEU A 65 -43.79 4.42 32.27
CA LEU A 65 -44.43 3.43 31.36
C LEU A 65 -43.60 3.22 30.10
N GLY A 66 -42.92 4.23 29.59
CA GLY A 66 -42.05 4.15 28.41
C GLY A 66 -40.77 3.32 28.63
N PHE A 67 -40.30 3.26 29.87
CA PHE A 67 -39.07 2.52 30.18
C PHE A 67 -39.15 1.01 29.88
N PRO A 68 -40.14 0.25 30.37
CA PRO A 68 -40.23 -1.16 30.02
C PRO A 68 -40.52 -1.38 28.52
N ILE A 69 -41.24 -0.47 27.86
CA ILE A 69 -41.49 -0.54 26.41
C ILE A 69 -40.14 -0.34 25.67
N ALA A 70 -39.34 0.63 26.06
CA ALA A 70 -38.01 0.85 25.46
C ALA A 70 -37.06 -0.35 25.65
N LEU A 71 -37.13 -1.02 26.82
CA LEU A 71 -36.37 -2.24 27.08
C LEU A 71 -36.81 -3.42 26.22
N VAL A 72 -38.13 -3.62 26.07
CA VAL A 72 -38.68 -4.68 25.22
C VAL A 72 -38.33 -4.41 23.75
N MET A 73 -38.44 -3.17 23.30
CA MET A 73 -38.02 -2.79 21.95
C MET A 73 -36.52 -2.98 21.73
N ALA A 74 -35.66 -2.62 22.70
CA ALA A 74 -34.24 -2.84 22.62
C ALA A 74 -33.84 -4.33 22.67
N TRP A 75 -34.69 -5.17 23.25
CA TRP A 75 -34.51 -6.62 23.28
C TRP A 75 -34.99 -7.29 21.99
N ALA A 76 -36.11 -6.82 21.42
CA ALA A 76 -36.74 -7.40 20.23
C ALA A 76 -36.20 -6.87 18.91
N TYR A 77 -35.66 -5.65 18.90
CA TYR A 77 -35.21 -4.97 17.68
C TYR A 77 -33.80 -4.43 17.83
N GLU A 78 -32.96 -4.63 16.81
CA GLU A 78 -31.64 -3.99 16.71
C GLU A 78 -31.77 -2.76 15.79
N ILE A 79 -31.38 -1.59 16.31
CA ILE A 79 -31.31 -0.35 15.53
C ILE A 79 -30.01 -0.36 14.74
N THR A 80 -30.12 -0.53 13.42
CA THR A 80 -29.02 -0.41 12.48
C THR A 80 -29.14 0.91 11.71
N PRO A 81 -28.06 1.41 11.05
CA PRO A 81 -28.12 2.61 10.21
C PRO A 81 -29.17 2.54 9.10
N ASP A 82 -29.58 1.33 8.71
CA ASP A 82 -30.54 1.06 7.63
C ASP A 82 -31.98 0.83 8.11
N GLY A 83 -32.27 0.94 9.43
CA GLY A 83 -33.61 0.79 9.99
C GLY A 83 -33.71 -0.16 11.18
N ILE A 84 -34.95 -0.45 11.61
CA ILE A 84 -35.28 -1.33 12.73
C ILE A 84 -35.53 -2.75 12.20
N VAL A 85 -34.74 -3.75 12.67
CA VAL A 85 -34.83 -5.16 12.26
C VAL A 85 -35.18 -6.03 13.47
N GLU A 86 -36.11 -7.00 13.29
CA GLU A 86 -36.51 -7.96 14.33
C GLU A 86 -35.41 -9.02 14.55
N ASP A 87 -34.88 -9.14 15.76
CA ASP A 87 -33.86 -10.14 16.15
C ASP A 87 -34.53 -11.49 16.49
N ARG A 88 -34.47 -12.45 15.57
CA ARG A 88 -35.16 -13.76 15.73
C ARG A 88 -34.32 -14.88 16.33
N ASP A 89 -33.00 -14.81 16.37
CA ASP A 89 -32.18 -15.91 16.90
C ASP A 89 -30.93 -15.44 17.61
N GLY A 90 -30.90 -15.68 18.92
CA GLY A 90 -29.76 -15.40 19.82
C GLY A 90 -28.61 -16.39 19.67
N HIS A 91 -27.86 -16.36 18.56
CA HIS A 91 -26.56 -17.03 18.45
C HIS A 91 -25.46 -16.02 18.16
N PRO A 92 -24.35 -16.04 18.93
CA PRO A 92 -23.23 -15.20 18.62
C PRO A 92 -22.53 -15.69 17.36
N ASP A 93 -22.39 -14.74 16.44
CA ASP A 93 -21.38 -14.75 15.39
C ASP A 93 -21.46 -15.77 14.26
N LYS A 94 -22.37 -15.50 13.31
CA LYS A 94 -22.17 -15.80 11.89
C LYS A 94 -23.14 -14.96 11.06
N ARG A 95 -22.94 -13.64 10.99
CA ARG A 95 -23.67 -12.83 10.00
C ARG A 95 -22.97 -12.89 8.64
N ILE A 96 -23.12 -14.02 7.98
CA ILE A 96 -23.06 -14.09 6.54
C ILE A 96 -24.46 -13.74 6.09
N LEU A 97 -24.71 -12.52 5.65
CA LEU A 97 -25.93 -12.17 4.93
C LEU A 97 -25.83 -12.79 3.54
N PRO A 98 -26.62 -13.82 3.20
CA PRO A 98 -26.66 -14.31 1.83
C PRO A 98 -27.62 -13.43 1.04
N THR A 99 -27.16 -12.33 0.48
CA THR A 99 -27.86 -11.79 -0.68
C THR A 99 -27.58 -12.74 -1.82
N ARG A 100 -28.54 -13.60 -2.13
CA ARG A 100 -28.52 -14.51 -3.27
C ARG A 100 -28.56 -13.70 -4.57
N ALA A 101 -27.41 -13.20 -4.99
CA ALA A 101 -27.15 -12.95 -6.40
C ALA A 101 -26.25 -14.10 -6.88
N ARG A 102 -26.75 -14.94 -7.76
CA ARG A 102 -25.98 -15.98 -8.42
C ARG A 102 -24.90 -15.30 -9.24
N TYR A 103 -23.66 -15.52 -8.87
CA TYR A 103 -22.54 -15.32 -9.76
C TYR A 103 -22.60 -16.44 -10.82
N ASP A 104 -23.43 -16.26 -11.85
CA ASP A 104 -23.40 -17.09 -13.04
C ASP A 104 -22.31 -16.52 -13.94
N GLY A 105 -21.17 -17.21 -13.98
CA GLY A 105 -20.11 -16.94 -14.95
C GLY A 105 -20.67 -17.09 -16.37
N ALA A 106 -21.27 -16.01 -16.86
CA ALA A 106 -21.78 -15.96 -18.23
C ALA A 106 -20.58 -16.05 -19.19
N LYS A 107 -20.53 -17.13 -19.94
CA LYS A 107 -19.64 -17.32 -21.08
C LYS A 107 -19.85 -16.18 -22.06
N VAL A 108 -18.96 -15.17 -22.03
CA VAL A 108 -18.81 -14.22 -23.11
C VAL A 108 -17.63 -14.69 -23.96
N ASN A 109 -17.95 -14.95 -25.19
CA ASN A 109 -17.11 -15.37 -26.30
C ASN A 109 -15.58 -15.33 -26.09
N GLY A 110 -14.96 -16.52 -26.01
CA GLY A 110 -13.62 -16.77 -26.52
C GLY A 110 -12.46 -16.65 -25.51
N HIS A 111 -12.65 -16.05 -24.33
CA HIS A 111 -11.71 -16.15 -23.19
C HIS A 111 -12.55 -16.48 -21.97
N ASN A 112 -12.19 -17.57 -21.28
CA ASN A 112 -12.70 -17.84 -19.94
C ASN A 112 -12.23 -16.67 -19.08
N PRO A 113 -13.09 -15.79 -18.52
CA PRO A 113 -12.60 -14.81 -17.58
C PRO A 113 -12.17 -15.59 -16.35
N SER A 114 -10.86 -15.87 -16.27
CA SER A 114 -10.23 -16.37 -15.06
C SER A 114 -10.66 -15.45 -13.92
N ALA A 115 -11.02 -16.04 -12.78
CA ALA A 115 -11.40 -15.26 -11.60
C ALA A 115 -10.29 -14.23 -11.33
N SER A 116 -10.64 -12.96 -11.28
CA SER A 116 -9.67 -11.87 -11.14
C SER A 116 -10.14 -10.86 -10.11
N ILE A 117 -9.20 -10.36 -9.30
CA ILE A 117 -9.48 -9.46 -8.19
C ILE A 117 -8.42 -8.36 -8.08
N ALA A 118 -8.86 -7.15 -7.74
CA ALA A 118 -7.99 -6.08 -7.26
C ALA A 118 -8.24 -5.84 -5.78
N VAL A 119 -7.18 -5.71 -5.01
CA VAL A 119 -7.25 -5.33 -3.59
C VAL A 119 -6.85 -3.88 -3.47
N LEU A 120 -7.79 -3.00 -3.13
CA LEU A 120 -7.52 -1.58 -2.93
C LEU A 120 -6.85 -1.35 -1.57
N PRO A 121 -6.10 -0.25 -1.39
CA PRO A 121 -5.60 0.14 -0.09
C PRO A 121 -6.77 0.38 0.86
N PHE A 122 -6.66 -0.13 2.09
CA PHE A 122 -7.73 0.03 3.07
C PHE A 122 -7.76 1.45 3.65
N GLU A 123 -8.95 1.95 3.88
CA GLU A 123 -9.17 3.28 4.45
C GLU A 123 -8.86 3.29 5.96
N ASP A 124 -8.13 4.32 6.40
CA ASP A 124 -7.89 4.53 7.83
C ASP A 124 -9.08 5.22 8.49
N MET A 125 -9.85 4.45 9.28
CA MET A 125 -10.99 4.92 10.06
C MET A 125 -10.63 5.08 11.55
N SER A 126 -9.35 5.14 11.89
CA SER A 126 -8.86 5.39 13.24
C SER A 126 -9.10 6.86 13.63
N PHE A 127 -9.12 7.14 14.94
CA PHE A 127 -9.45 8.49 15.43
C PHE A 127 -8.44 9.55 14.98
N ASP A 128 -7.15 9.22 15.03
CA ASP A 128 -6.05 10.14 14.70
C ASP A 128 -5.68 10.12 13.20
N GLN A 129 -6.23 9.19 12.41
CA GLN A 129 -5.95 8.99 10.98
C GLN A 129 -4.45 8.92 10.62
N ASP A 130 -3.64 8.36 11.51
CA ASP A 130 -2.18 8.24 11.38
C ASP A 130 -1.72 6.79 11.06
N GLN A 131 -2.67 5.88 10.76
CA GLN A 131 -2.44 4.46 10.56
C GLN A 131 -2.52 4.03 9.08
N THR A 132 -2.44 4.98 8.14
CA THR A 132 -2.52 4.68 6.68
C THR A 132 -1.52 3.60 6.27
N TYR A 133 -0.28 3.65 6.78
CA TYR A 133 0.75 2.64 6.51
C TYR A 133 0.34 1.23 6.97
N PHE A 134 -0.38 1.14 8.10
CA PHE A 134 -0.89 -0.13 8.64
C PHE A 134 -2.04 -0.64 7.77
N CYS A 135 -2.95 0.23 7.35
CA CYS A 135 -4.07 -0.10 6.47
C CYS A 135 -3.56 -0.62 5.11
N GLU A 136 -2.60 0.06 4.51
CA GLU A 136 -1.93 -0.37 3.29
C GLU A 136 -1.21 -1.71 3.46
N GLY A 137 -0.50 -1.90 4.57
CA GLY A 137 0.21 -3.13 4.85
C GLY A 137 -0.72 -4.33 5.02
N VAL A 138 -1.85 -4.17 5.72
CA VAL A 138 -2.87 -5.22 5.85
C VAL A 138 -3.46 -5.60 4.49
N ALA A 139 -3.76 -4.61 3.65
CA ALA A 139 -4.25 -4.85 2.29
C ALA A 139 -3.20 -5.58 1.43
N GLU A 140 -1.92 -5.20 1.54
CA GLU A 140 -0.80 -5.85 0.84
C GLU A 140 -0.65 -7.32 1.23
N GLU A 141 -0.70 -7.65 2.53
CA GLU A 141 -0.60 -9.04 2.99
C GLU A 141 -1.80 -9.89 2.51
N ILE A 142 -3.01 -9.32 2.49
CA ILE A 142 -4.17 -10.00 1.93
C ILE A 142 -4.00 -10.22 0.42
N LEU A 143 -3.50 -9.21 -0.30
CA LEU A 143 -3.19 -9.32 -1.73
C LEU A 143 -2.18 -10.45 -1.97
N CYS A 144 -1.08 -10.50 -1.21
CA CYS A 144 -0.07 -11.56 -1.32
C CYS A 144 -0.68 -12.94 -1.05
N ALA A 145 -1.51 -13.07 0.00
CA ALA A 145 -2.19 -14.33 0.30
C ALA A 145 -3.15 -14.78 -0.82
N LEU A 146 -3.83 -13.83 -1.46
CA LEU A 146 -4.71 -14.13 -2.59
C LEU A 146 -3.93 -14.48 -3.86
N ALA A 147 -2.75 -13.93 -4.06
CA ALA A 147 -1.89 -14.24 -5.20
C ALA A 147 -1.35 -15.68 -5.19
N GLU A 148 -1.32 -16.33 -4.01
CA GLU A 148 -0.95 -17.75 -3.87
C GLU A 148 -2.09 -18.73 -4.26
N VAL A 149 -3.28 -18.20 -4.59
CA VAL A 149 -4.46 -19.03 -4.91
C VAL A 149 -4.45 -19.45 -6.37
N ASP A 150 -4.36 -20.73 -6.61
CA ASP A 150 -4.40 -21.29 -7.97
C ASP A 150 -5.66 -20.85 -8.74
N GLY A 151 -5.46 -20.29 -9.91
CA GLY A 151 -6.55 -19.86 -10.81
C GLY A 151 -7.18 -18.52 -10.44
N LEU A 152 -6.64 -17.78 -9.46
CA LEU A 152 -7.02 -16.41 -9.15
C LEU A 152 -5.97 -15.43 -9.70
N HIS A 153 -6.38 -14.55 -10.61
CA HIS A 153 -5.53 -13.46 -11.08
C HIS A 153 -5.70 -12.24 -10.16
N VAL A 154 -4.65 -11.86 -9.48
CA VAL A 154 -4.65 -10.72 -8.56
C VAL A 154 -3.95 -9.54 -9.23
N ALA A 155 -4.63 -8.39 -9.32
CA ALA A 155 -4.02 -7.19 -9.85
C ALA A 155 -2.83 -6.74 -8.99
N ALA A 156 -1.77 -6.27 -9.64
CA ALA A 156 -0.56 -5.85 -8.94
C ALA A 156 -0.84 -4.76 -7.89
N ARG A 157 -0.13 -4.81 -6.76
CA ARG A 157 -0.27 -3.85 -5.64
C ARG A 157 -0.23 -2.40 -6.12
N VAL A 158 0.77 -2.06 -6.94
CA VAL A 158 0.97 -0.66 -7.37
C VAL A 158 -0.16 -0.18 -8.24
N ALA A 159 -0.69 -1.04 -9.12
CA ALA A 159 -1.85 -0.73 -9.95
C ALA A 159 -3.11 -0.51 -9.09
N SER A 160 -3.33 -1.38 -8.11
CA SER A 160 -4.50 -1.30 -7.23
C SER A 160 -4.42 -0.12 -6.26
N PHE A 161 -3.22 0.15 -5.70
CA PHE A 161 -3.05 1.14 -4.63
C PHE A 161 -3.08 2.60 -5.11
N GLN A 162 -2.96 2.86 -6.42
CA GLN A 162 -3.18 4.20 -6.96
C GLN A 162 -4.64 4.68 -6.87
N PHE A 163 -5.59 3.75 -6.64
CA PHE A 163 -7.02 4.07 -6.47
C PHE A 163 -7.43 4.29 -5.00
N GLY A 164 -6.46 4.43 -4.08
CA GLY A 164 -6.74 4.72 -2.67
C GLY A 164 -7.40 6.07 -2.45
N SER A 165 -8.29 6.16 -1.46
CA SER A 165 -8.96 7.38 -0.93
C SER A 165 -9.68 8.31 -1.91
N LYS A 166 -9.68 8.06 -3.21
CA LYS A 166 -10.46 8.79 -4.20
C LYS A 166 -11.72 7.98 -4.50
N SER A 167 -12.86 8.62 -4.54
CA SER A 167 -14.15 8.07 -4.96
C SER A 167 -14.14 7.73 -6.47
N ALA A 168 -13.20 6.89 -6.88
CA ALA A 168 -13.17 6.39 -8.24
C ALA A 168 -14.31 5.39 -8.41
N ASP A 169 -14.99 5.43 -9.55
CA ASP A 169 -16.04 4.49 -9.89
C ASP A 169 -15.45 3.06 -9.97
N ILE A 170 -16.00 2.14 -9.18
CA ILE A 170 -15.55 0.74 -9.13
C ILE A 170 -15.58 0.10 -10.53
N GLN A 171 -16.53 0.47 -11.38
CA GLN A 171 -16.58 -0.01 -12.76
C GLN A 171 -15.39 0.50 -13.60
N GLU A 172 -14.96 1.73 -13.35
CA GLU A 172 -13.78 2.30 -13.99
C GLU A 172 -12.50 1.61 -13.51
N ILE A 173 -12.37 1.39 -12.20
CA ILE A 173 -11.26 0.62 -11.61
C ILE A 173 -11.20 -0.78 -12.23
N GLY A 174 -12.33 -1.48 -12.28
CA GLY A 174 -12.41 -2.82 -12.87
C GLY A 174 -11.96 -2.87 -14.33
N LYS A 175 -12.31 -1.84 -15.11
CA LYS A 175 -11.87 -1.72 -16.51
C LYS A 175 -10.37 -1.42 -16.62
N LYS A 176 -9.85 -0.47 -15.83
CA LYS A 176 -8.43 -0.08 -15.85
C LYS A 176 -7.52 -1.22 -15.39
N LEU A 177 -7.93 -1.97 -14.37
CA LEU A 177 -7.16 -3.10 -13.83
C LEU A 177 -7.48 -4.43 -14.50
N ASN A 178 -8.47 -4.46 -15.42
CA ASN A 178 -8.95 -5.66 -16.10
C ASN A 178 -9.33 -6.79 -15.11
N VAL A 179 -10.04 -6.45 -14.04
CA VAL A 179 -10.49 -7.38 -13.00
C VAL A 179 -12.01 -7.48 -12.95
N SER A 180 -12.50 -8.65 -12.51
CA SER A 180 -13.94 -8.90 -12.35
C SER A 180 -14.47 -8.54 -10.96
N VAL A 181 -13.58 -8.47 -9.95
CA VAL A 181 -13.93 -8.18 -8.56
C VAL A 181 -12.98 -7.14 -8.00
N VAL A 182 -13.51 -6.24 -7.18
CA VAL A 182 -12.72 -5.30 -6.37
C VAL A 182 -12.96 -5.62 -4.90
N LEU A 183 -11.88 -5.76 -4.14
CA LEU A 183 -11.90 -5.84 -2.69
C LEU A 183 -11.49 -4.47 -2.14
N GLU A 184 -12.39 -3.87 -1.41
CA GLU A 184 -12.11 -2.67 -0.63
C GLU A 184 -12.37 -2.89 0.85
N GLY A 185 -11.80 -2.06 1.69
CA GLY A 185 -11.95 -2.20 3.13
C GLY A 185 -11.52 -0.99 3.91
N SER A 186 -11.76 -1.06 5.20
CA SER A 186 -11.31 -0.05 6.17
C SER A 186 -10.76 -0.71 7.42
N VAL A 187 -9.83 -0.03 8.06
CA VAL A 187 -9.26 -0.46 9.33
C VAL A 187 -9.48 0.64 10.37
N ARG A 188 -9.90 0.24 11.55
CA ARG A 188 -9.95 1.11 12.73
C ARG A 188 -9.11 0.48 13.82
N LYS A 189 -8.04 1.16 14.21
CA LYS A 189 -7.16 0.79 15.31
C LYS A 189 -7.44 1.70 16.51
N ALA A 190 -7.60 1.11 17.69
CA ALA A 190 -7.83 1.81 18.95
C ALA A 190 -7.05 1.09 20.05
N GLY A 191 -5.84 1.56 20.36
CA GLY A 191 -4.89 0.84 21.21
C GLY A 191 -4.59 -0.55 20.63
N ASP A 192 -4.80 -1.60 21.44
CA ASP A 192 -4.59 -2.99 21.03
C ASP A 192 -5.77 -3.62 20.27
N GLN A 193 -6.86 -2.88 20.05
CA GLN A 193 -8.03 -3.39 19.34
C GLN A 193 -8.00 -2.94 17.88
N ILE A 194 -8.28 -3.87 16.98
CA ILE A 194 -8.44 -3.61 15.56
C ILE A 194 -9.82 -4.05 15.10
N ARG A 195 -10.40 -3.26 14.22
CA ARG A 195 -11.59 -3.64 13.45
C ARG A 195 -11.26 -3.48 11.98
N ILE A 196 -11.40 -4.56 11.23
CA ILE A 196 -11.23 -4.59 9.79
C ILE A 196 -12.60 -4.88 9.18
N THR A 197 -13.04 -4.02 8.29
CA THR A 197 -14.25 -4.21 7.49
C THR A 197 -13.83 -4.33 6.04
N ILE A 198 -14.31 -5.34 5.34
CA ILE A 198 -14.00 -5.60 3.93
C ILE A 198 -15.28 -5.89 3.16
N GLN A 199 -15.27 -5.58 1.88
CA GLN A 199 -16.37 -5.87 0.97
C GLN A 199 -15.84 -6.26 -0.41
N LEU A 200 -16.57 -7.17 -1.08
CA LEU A 200 -16.32 -7.57 -2.45
C LEU A 200 -17.40 -6.98 -3.34
N ILE A 201 -16.97 -6.29 -4.39
CA ILE A 201 -17.81 -5.58 -5.31
C ILE A 201 -17.58 -6.16 -6.71
N ASP A 202 -18.65 -6.49 -7.42
CA ASP A 202 -18.57 -6.87 -8.82
C ASP A 202 -18.20 -5.63 -9.66
N ALA A 203 -17.05 -5.69 -10.34
CA ALA A 203 -16.55 -4.56 -11.11
C ALA A 203 -17.37 -4.24 -12.37
N ARG A 204 -18.30 -5.13 -12.78
CA ARG A 204 -19.14 -4.94 -13.98
C ARG A 204 -20.34 -4.04 -13.72
N ASP A 205 -20.95 -4.18 -12.54
CA ASP A 205 -22.18 -3.46 -12.17
C ASP A 205 -22.03 -2.56 -10.93
N GLY A 206 -20.88 -2.65 -10.22
CA GLY A 206 -20.60 -1.85 -9.03
C GLY A 206 -21.36 -2.30 -7.78
N TYR A 207 -22.03 -3.47 -7.80
CA TYR A 207 -22.77 -3.94 -6.63
C TYR A 207 -21.95 -4.81 -5.72
N GLN A 208 -22.02 -4.52 -4.42
CA GLN A 208 -21.45 -5.35 -3.38
C GLN A 208 -22.20 -6.68 -3.30
N PHE A 209 -21.48 -7.79 -3.38
CA PHE A 209 -22.08 -9.13 -3.25
C PHE A 209 -21.64 -9.88 -1.99
N TRP A 210 -20.62 -9.39 -1.28
CA TRP A 210 -20.17 -9.96 -0.02
C TRP A 210 -19.53 -8.87 0.86
N ALA A 211 -19.67 -9.01 2.19
CA ALA A 211 -18.98 -8.19 3.17
C ALA A 211 -18.61 -9.01 4.41
N GLY A 212 -17.51 -8.62 5.07
CA GLY A 212 -17.05 -9.22 6.32
C GLY A 212 -16.55 -8.14 7.29
N GLN A 213 -16.74 -8.40 8.58
CA GLN A 213 -16.22 -7.54 9.64
C GLN A 213 -15.49 -8.39 10.68
N TYR A 214 -14.28 -8.00 11.01
CA TYR A 214 -13.38 -8.70 11.91
C TYR A 214 -12.99 -7.77 13.05
N ASN A 215 -13.28 -8.21 14.30
CA ASN A 215 -12.96 -7.46 15.51
C ASN A 215 -12.03 -8.31 16.36
N HIS A 216 -10.78 -7.92 16.46
CA HIS A 216 -9.76 -8.70 17.14
C HIS A 216 -8.79 -7.80 17.94
N ASN A 217 -7.98 -8.44 18.76
CA ASN A 217 -6.80 -7.79 19.32
C ASN A 217 -5.70 -7.72 18.24
N LEU A 218 -4.88 -6.68 18.25
CA LEU A 218 -3.77 -6.51 17.31
C LEU A 218 -2.84 -7.73 17.25
N LYS A 219 -2.68 -8.45 18.36
CA LYS A 219 -1.88 -9.69 18.43
C LYS A 219 -2.40 -10.82 17.52
N ALA A 220 -3.66 -10.77 17.13
CA ALA A 220 -4.27 -11.75 16.22
C ALA A 220 -4.31 -11.29 14.76
N ILE A 221 -3.55 -10.25 14.40
CA ILE A 221 -3.62 -9.66 13.03
C ILE A 221 -3.33 -10.70 11.93
N PHE A 222 -2.36 -11.57 12.14
CA PHE A 222 -1.99 -12.60 11.16
C PHE A 222 -3.11 -13.62 10.95
N ASP A 223 -3.76 -14.06 12.05
CA ASP A 223 -4.92 -14.96 11.96
C ASP A 223 -6.08 -14.29 11.22
N VAL A 224 -6.27 -12.99 11.43
CA VAL A 224 -7.31 -12.20 10.77
C VAL A 224 -7.05 -12.08 9.27
N GLN A 225 -5.81 -11.81 8.86
CA GLN A 225 -5.42 -11.74 7.45
C GLN A 225 -5.69 -13.07 6.73
N GLU A 226 -5.32 -14.19 7.35
CA GLU A 226 -5.60 -15.53 6.83
C GLU A 226 -7.11 -15.81 6.74
N GLN A 227 -7.88 -15.46 7.79
CA GLN A 227 -9.33 -15.60 7.79
C GLN A 227 -9.99 -14.78 6.66
N ILE A 228 -9.50 -13.56 6.43
CA ILE A 228 -9.98 -12.69 5.36
C ILE A 228 -9.69 -13.33 4.00
N ALA A 229 -8.45 -13.75 3.73
CA ALA A 229 -8.09 -14.37 2.47
C ALA A 229 -8.95 -15.62 2.18
N LYS A 230 -9.11 -16.51 3.16
CA LYS A 230 -9.99 -17.69 3.04
C LYS A 230 -11.44 -17.30 2.78
N ALA A 231 -11.96 -16.28 3.44
CA ALA A 231 -13.32 -15.82 3.27
C ALA A 231 -13.56 -15.22 1.86
N VAL A 232 -12.60 -14.47 1.34
CA VAL A 232 -12.62 -13.91 -0.03
C VAL A 232 -12.65 -15.03 -1.07
N VAL A 233 -11.74 -16.01 -0.96
CA VAL A 233 -11.68 -17.17 -1.89
C VAL A 233 -12.98 -17.96 -1.87
N ASN A 234 -13.56 -18.20 -0.68
CA ASN A 234 -14.85 -18.87 -0.53
C ASN A 234 -16.01 -18.06 -1.15
N ALA A 235 -16.01 -16.74 -0.98
CA ALA A 235 -17.02 -15.85 -1.55
C ALA A 235 -16.96 -15.84 -3.09
N MET A 236 -15.73 -15.93 -3.65
CA MET A 236 -15.51 -16.05 -5.09
C MET A 236 -15.73 -17.49 -5.62
N ARG A 237 -16.05 -18.44 -4.75
CA ARG A 237 -16.29 -19.87 -5.10
C ARG A 237 -15.11 -20.56 -5.78
N LEU A 238 -13.91 -20.17 -5.41
CA LEU A 238 -12.69 -20.83 -5.87
C LEU A 238 -12.41 -22.05 -5.00
N SER A 239 -11.80 -23.09 -5.60
CA SER A 239 -11.32 -24.23 -4.86
C SER A 239 -10.04 -23.84 -4.14
N ILE A 240 -10.02 -23.97 -2.82
CA ILE A 240 -8.83 -23.74 -2.00
C ILE A 240 -8.01 -25.04 -2.02
N GLY A 241 -6.78 -24.98 -2.54
CA GLY A 241 -5.78 -26.02 -2.26
C GLY A 241 -5.41 -25.99 -0.76
N ASP A 242 -4.99 -27.12 -0.20
CA ASP A 242 -4.65 -27.24 1.23
C ASP A 242 -3.50 -26.33 1.71
N ASN A 243 -2.88 -25.56 0.82
CA ASN A 243 -1.66 -24.78 1.06
C ASN A 243 -1.88 -23.26 1.26
N LEU A 244 -3.11 -22.80 1.48
CA LEU A 244 -3.35 -21.38 1.81
C LEU A 244 -2.91 -21.07 3.25
N LEU A 245 -1.67 -21.33 3.55
CA LEU A 245 -1.04 -21.03 4.82
C LEU A 245 0.10 -20.05 4.57
N THR A 246 -0.24 -18.77 4.46
CA THR A 246 0.78 -17.73 4.70
C THR A 246 1.27 -17.94 6.13
N ARG A 247 2.43 -18.59 6.29
CA ARG A 247 3.10 -18.60 7.58
C ARG A 247 3.40 -17.14 7.92
N PRO A 248 2.94 -16.64 9.07
CA PRO A 248 3.30 -15.28 9.47
C PRO A 248 4.82 -15.19 9.51
N MET A 249 5.38 -14.23 8.78
CA MET A 249 6.84 -14.07 8.64
C MET A 249 7.50 -13.58 9.93
N THR A 250 6.70 -13.17 10.90
CA THR A 250 7.08 -12.82 12.26
C THR A 250 5.91 -13.14 13.19
N GLN A 251 6.19 -13.41 14.47
CA GLN A 251 5.18 -13.52 15.51
C GLN A 251 5.07 -12.23 16.36
N SER A 252 5.96 -11.27 16.12
CA SER A 252 5.97 -9.99 16.82
C SER A 252 5.16 -8.94 16.07
N THR A 253 4.01 -8.57 16.61
CA THR A 253 3.18 -7.49 16.06
C THR A 253 3.87 -6.14 16.09
N GLU A 254 4.78 -5.92 17.04
CA GLU A 254 5.58 -4.69 17.10
C GLU A 254 6.62 -4.66 15.98
N ALA A 255 7.33 -5.77 15.72
CA ALA A 255 8.25 -5.88 14.60
C ALA A 255 7.52 -5.73 13.26
N TYR A 256 6.32 -6.28 13.15
CA TYR A 256 5.46 -6.15 11.98
C TYR A 256 5.02 -4.69 11.73
N ASP A 257 4.54 -3.99 12.76
CA ASP A 257 4.14 -2.57 12.66
C ASP A 257 5.31 -1.68 12.21
N LEU A 258 6.51 -1.89 12.77
CA LEU A 258 7.73 -1.20 12.36
C LEU A 258 8.13 -1.53 10.92
N TYR A 259 8.01 -2.77 10.50
CA TYR A 259 8.26 -3.20 9.12
C TYR A 259 7.32 -2.49 8.14
N LEU A 260 6.01 -2.48 8.41
CA LEU A 260 5.03 -1.81 7.56
C LEU A 260 5.30 -0.30 7.45
N LYS A 261 5.60 0.32 8.59
CA LYS A 261 5.97 1.74 8.63
C LYS A 261 7.27 2.02 7.87
N GLY A 262 8.28 1.16 8.02
CA GLY A 262 9.52 1.24 7.25
C GLY A 262 9.26 1.10 5.75
N ASN A 263 8.39 0.20 5.35
CA ASN A 263 8.05 -0.03 3.95
C ASN A 263 7.34 1.18 3.33
N SER A 264 6.47 1.88 4.06
CA SER A 264 5.80 3.10 3.57
C SER A 264 6.79 4.25 3.27
N TYR A 265 7.87 4.38 4.05
CA TYR A 265 8.94 5.32 3.74
C TYR A 265 9.80 4.84 2.57
N PHE A 266 10.09 3.55 2.49
CA PHE A 266 10.93 2.98 1.44
C PHE A 266 10.32 3.07 0.03
N THR A 267 9.00 3.12 -0.08
CA THR A 267 8.28 3.29 -1.36
C THR A 267 8.44 4.69 -1.97
N ARG A 268 8.86 5.69 -1.18
CA ARG A 268 9.12 7.07 -1.63
C ARG A 268 10.60 7.43 -1.42
N PRO A 269 11.51 6.86 -2.23
CA PRO A 269 12.93 6.91 -1.96
C PRO A 269 13.51 8.32 -2.19
N ASP A 270 13.64 9.07 -1.11
CA ASP A 270 14.59 10.18 -0.97
C ASP A 270 15.54 9.88 0.18
N LYS A 271 16.60 10.70 0.34
CA LYS A 271 17.62 10.47 1.37
C LYS A 271 17.04 10.33 2.78
N GLN A 272 16.07 11.18 3.13
CA GLN A 272 15.50 11.22 4.46
C GLN A 272 14.58 10.01 4.70
N ASN A 273 13.75 9.67 3.73
CA ASN A 273 12.86 8.50 3.79
C ASN A 273 13.65 7.18 3.86
N ILE A 274 14.74 7.06 3.11
CA ILE A 274 15.62 5.88 3.19
C ILE A 274 16.24 5.75 4.60
N LEU A 275 16.68 6.85 5.21
CA LEU A 275 17.21 6.83 6.58
C LEU A 275 16.16 6.46 7.61
N PHE A 276 14.93 6.98 7.49
CA PHE A 276 13.82 6.60 8.36
C PHE A 276 13.43 5.14 8.18
N ALA A 277 13.30 4.67 6.93
CA ALA A 277 13.02 3.26 6.65
C ALA A 277 14.08 2.36 7.28
N ARG A 278 15.38 2.69 7.14
CA ARG A 278 16.48 1.94 7.75
C ARG A 278 16.30 1.82 9.26
N GLN A 279 16.11 2.93 9.97
CA GLN A 279 15.94 2.93 11.43
C GLN A 279 14.77 2.04 11.87
N LEU A 280 13.67 2.06 11.12
CA LEU A 280 12.50 1.25 11.44
C LEU A 280 12.76 -0.24 11.18
N PHE A 281 13.45 -0.60 10.09
CA PHE A 281 13.83 -1.98 9.83
C PHE A 281 14.90 -2.48 10.80
N GLU A 282 15.89 -1.66 11.19
CA GLU A 282 16.86 -1.98 12.25
C GLU A 282 16.14 -2.35 13.53
N ARG A 283 15.17 -1.54 13.93
CA ARG A 283 14.40 -1.81 15.14
C ARG A 283 13.50 -3.04 15.00
N ALA A 284 12.93 -3.29 13.83
CA ALA A 284 12.13 -4.48 13.57
C ALA A 284 12.95 -5.77 13.75
N VAL A 285 14.19 -5.80 13.22
CA VAL A 285 15.08 -6.97 13.37
C VAL A 285 15.75 -7.06 14.75
N GLU A 286 15.80 -5.98 15.52
CA GLU A 286 16.19 -6.02 16.94
C GLU A 286 15.12 -6.71 17.79
N ILE A 287 13.83 -6.43 17.52
CA ILE A 287 12.70 -7.03 18.23
C ILE A 287 12.49 -8.48 17.81
N ASP A 288 12.57 -8.78 16.52
CA ASP A 288 12.48 -10.13 15.98
C ASP A 288 13.68 -10.42 15.05
N PRO A 289 14.76 -11.01 15.59
CA PRO A 289 15.96 -11.33 14.83
C PRO A 289 15.77 -12.39 13.73
N ASP A 290 14.65 -13.11 13.73
CA ASP A 290 14.33 -14.14 12.74
C ASP A 290 13.42 -13.62 11.63
N TYR A 291 13.03 -12.33 11.67
CA TYR A 291 12.19 -11.69 10.66
C TYR A 291 12.94 -11.46 9.33
N GLY A 292 13.08 -12.50 8.51
CA GLY A 292 13.87 -12.49 7.28
C GLY A 292 13.47 -11.41 6.27
N ARG A 293 12.17 -11.11 6.11
CA ARG A 293 11.67 -10.05 5.22
C ARG A 293 12.15 -8.66 5.67
N ALA A 294 12.20 -8.39 6.98
CA ALA A 294 12.72 -7.14 7.50
C ALA A 294 14.23 -7.01 7.26
N TRP A 295 14.99 -8.11 7.40
CA TRP A 295 16.40 -8.15 7.03
C TRP A 295 16.64 -7.85 5.55
N ALA A 296 15.80 -8.38 4.64
CA ALA A 296 15.90 -8.11 3.19
C ALA A 296 15.65 -6.63 2.88
N LYS A 297 14.63 -6.01 3.48
CA LYS A 297 14.36 -4.57 3.32
C LYS A 297 15.48 -3.71 3.93
N LEU A 298 16.02 -4.10 5.08
CA LEU A 298 17.17 -3.42 5.69
C LEU A 298 18.40 -3.45 4.77
N ALA A 299 18.73 -4.61 4.18
CA ALA A 299 19.81 -4.72 3.20
C ALA A 299 19.58 -3.78 2.01
N SER A 300 18.36 -3.74 1.51
CA SER A 300 17.97 -2.86 0.40
C SER A 300 18.15 -1.38 0.76
N THR A 301 17.85 -0.95 2.00
CA THR A 301 18.06 0.45 2.41
C THR A 301 19.55 0.83 2.40
N TYR A 302 20.44 -0.04 2.88
CA TYR A 302 21.88 0.19 2.82
C TYR A 302 22.41 0.24 1.38
N ALA A 303 21.90 -0.63 0.51
CA ALA A 303 22.27 -0.61 -0.89
C ALA A 303 21.80 0.67 -1.61
N TYR A 304 20.58 1.14 -1.34
CA TYR A 304 20.10 2.42 -1.86
C TYR A 304 20.84 3.61 -1.30
N GLU A 305 21.22 3.61 -0.03
CA GLU A 305 22.07 4.63 0.55
C GLU A 305 23.39 4.73 -0.20
N PHE A 306 24.04 3.60 -0.47
CA PHE A 306 25.29 3.56 -1.26
C PHE A 306 25.09 4.11 -2.67
N LEU A 307 23.97 3.80 -3.33
CA LEU A 307 23.71 4.25 -4.69
C LEU A 307 23.32 5.73 -4.78
N CYS A 308 22.63 6.26 -3.77
CA CYS A 308 22.02 7.59 -3.81
C CYS A 308 22.77 8.65 -2.97
N THR A 309 23.79 8.29 -2.20
CA THR A 309 24.53 9.24 -1.36
C THR A 309 26.04 9.14 -1.60
N LYS A 310 26.80 10.17 -1.18
CA LYS A 310 28.25 9.99 -1.05
C LYS A 310 28.49 8.74 -0.19
N PRO A 311 29.30 7.77 -0.62
CA PRO A 311 29.60 6.59 0.18
C PRO A 311 30.40 6.99 1.42
N ASN A 312 29.68 7.42 2.45
CA ASN A 312 30.25 7.69 3.77
C ASN A 312 30.07 6.43 4.60
N GLY A 313 31.16 5.73 4.88
CA GLY A 313 31.15 4.58 5.77
C GLY A 313 31.00 3.23 5.08
N ASN A 314 30.51 2.25 5.82
CA ASN A 314 30.46 0.83 5.48
C ASN A 314 29.13 0.38 4.83
N ALA A 315 28.32 1.31 4.25
CA ALA A 315 27.00 0.98 3.71
C ALA A 315 27.05 -0.19 2.70
N ARG A 316 28.08 -0.25 1.86
CA ARG A 316 28.31 -1.34 0.91
C ARG A 316 28.61 -2.67 1.61
N GLU A 317 29.43 -2.66 2.65
CA GLU A 317 29.80 -3.85 3.44
C GLU A 317 28.59 -4.33 4.24
N GLU A 318 27.85 -3.40 4.85
CA GLU A 318 26.63 -3.71 5.59
C GLU A 318 25.54 -4.28 4.68
N ALA A 319 25.32 -3.71 3.49
CA ALA A 319 24.40 -4.28 2.51
C ALA A 319 24.76 -5.75 2.20
N GLY A 320 26.05 -6.04 2.01
CA GLY A 320 26.56 -7.41 1.78
C GLY A 320 26.25 -8.34 2.95
N ARG A 321 26.61 -7.95 4.16
CA ARG A 321 26.45 -8.74 5.39
C ARG A 321 24.98 -8.98 5.72
N ILE A 322 24.17 -7.93 5.64
CA ILE A 322 22.75 -7.98 6.00
C ILE A 322 21.95 -8.78 4.98
N SER A 323 22.25 -8.64 3.67
CA SER A 323 21.59 -9.43 2.63
C SER A 323 21.89 -10.93 2.75
N GLU A 324 23.10 -11.31 3.16
CA GLU A 324 23.46 -12.69 3.44
C GLU A 324 22.65 -13.25 4.62
N LYS A 325 22.48 -12.45 5.69
CA LYS A 325 21.62 -12.81 6.82
C LYS A 325 20.15 -12.99 6.40
N ALA A 326 19.63 -12.09 5.58
CA ALA A 326 18.27 -12.20 5.03
C ALA A 326 18.07 -13.51 4.27
N LEU A 327 19.03 -13.86 3.40
CA LEU A 327 19.00 -15.08 2.60
C LEU A 327 19.07 -16.35 3.46
N GLN A 328 19.88 -16.34 4.54
CA GLN A 328 19.95 -17.46 5.49
C GLN A 328 18.63 -17.70 6.23
N LEU A 329 17.93 -16.61 6.60
CA LEU A 329 16.67 -16.70 7.35
C LEU A 329 15.48 -17.04 6.47
N ALA A 330 15.46 -16.54 5.24
CA ALA A 330 14.32 -16.61 4.35
C ALA A 330 14.72 -16.94 2.89
N PRO A 331 15.32 -18.10 2.63
CA PRO A 331 15.78 -18.49 1.28
C PRO A 331 14.64 -18.78 0.30
N GLY A 332 13.42 -18.96 0.77
CA GLY A 332 12.23 -19.17 -0.06
C GLY A 332 11.50 -17.89 -0.46
N ILE A 333 12.04 -16.71 -0.13
CA ILE A 333 11.39 -15.43 -0.41
C ILE A 333 12.15 -14.68 -1.50
N PRO A 334 11.48 -14.25 -2.59
CA PRO A 334 12.11 -13.47 -3.65
C PRO A 334 12.82 -12.20 -3.14
N ASP A 335 12.24 -11.49 -2.16
CA ASP A 335 12.84 -10.28 -1.57
C ASP A 335 14.25 -10.51 -1.02
N SER A 336 14.53 -11.68 -0.43
CA SER A 336 15.87 -12.02 0.09
C SER A 336 16.90 -12.14 -1.03
N HIS A 337 16.52 -12.78 -2.13
CA HIS A 337 17.36 -12.92 -3.33
C HIS A 337 17.55 -11.56 -4.04
N ILE A 338 16.49 -10.75 -4.16
CA ILE A 338 16.58 -9.39 -4.71
C ILE A 338 17.57 -8.55 -3.89
N ALA A 339 17.43 -8.55 -2.56
CA ALA A 339 18.33 -7.81 -1.68
C ALA A 339 19.79 -8.27 -1.80
N ARG A 340 20.02 -9.59 -1.91
CA ARG A 340 21.35 -10.16 -2.14
C ARG A 340 21.90 -9.78 -3.51
N GLY A 341 21.09 -9.87 -4.56
CA GLY A 341 21.46 -9.47 -5.93
C GLY A 341 21.87 -8.00 -6.02
N ILE A 342 21.14 -7.10 -5.34
CA ILE A 342 21.50 -5.67 -5.27
C ILE A 342 22.84 -5.50 -4.55
N ALA A 343 23.02 -6.14 -3.39
CA ALA A 343 24.24 -6.04 -2.59
C ALA A 343 25.47 -6.54 -3.36
N LEU A 344 25.34 -7.63 -4.12
CA LEU A 344 26.39 -8.15 -4.98
C LEU A 344 26.67 -7.20 -6.17
N SER A 345 25.62 -6.61 -6.76
CA SER A 345 25.77 -5.66 -7.88
C SER A 345 26.57 -4.41 -7.48
N ILE A 346 26.33 -3.83 -6.31
CA ILE A 346 27.11 -2.70 -5.80
C ILE A 346 28.54 -3.08 -5.42
N CYS A 347 28.80 -4.39 -5.22
CA CYS A 347 30.14 -4.95 -5.05
C CYS A 347 30.82 -5.34 -6.38
N HIS A 348 30.16 -5.12 -7.52
CA HIS A 348 30.58 -5.53 -8.85
C HIS A 348 30.74 -7.05 -9.04
N ASP A 349 30.18 -7.87 -8.14
CA ASP A 349 30.07 -9.32 -8.33
C ASP A 349 28.79 -9.64 -9.12
N TYR A 350 28.80 -9.22 -10.36
CA TYR A 350 27.65 -9.33 -11.23
C TYR A 350 27.25 -10.76 -11.56
N ARG A 351 28.24 -11.69 -11.57
CA ARG A 351 27.97 -13.10 -11.84
C ARG A 351 27.10 -13.72 -10.72
N GLN A 352 27.45 -13.47 -9.48
CA GLN A 352 26.66 -13.95 -8.35
C GLN A 352 25.33 -13.19 -8.24
N ALA A 353 25.33 -11.88 -8.53
CA ALA A 353 24.10 -11.08 -8.56
C ALA A 353 23.07 -11.66 -9.55
N ASP A 354 23.50 -12.04 -10.75
CA ASP A 354 22.64 -12.64 -11.76
C ASP A 354 21.98 -13.95 -11.28
N LEU A 355 22.73 -14.81 -10.58
CA LEU A 355 22.19 -16.07 -10.02
C LEU A 355 21.11 -15.79 -8.96
N GLU A 356 21.31 -14.79 -8.15
CA GLU A 356 20.31 -14.39 -7.14
C GLU A 356 19.05 -13.83 -7.79
N PHE A 357 19.18 -12.96 -8.80
CA PHE A 357 18.02 -12.45 -9.52
C PHE A 357 17.30 -13.55 -10.32
N GLU A 358 18.05 -14.49 -10.94
CA GLU A 358 17.48 -15.65 -11.61
C GLU A 358 16.65 -16.49 -10.62
N THR A 359 17.16 -16.69 -9.40
CA THR A 359 16.43 -17.39 -8.35
C THR A 359 15.17 -16.62 -7.94
N ALA A 360 15.26 -15.29 -7.79
CA ALA A 360 14.12 -14.46 -7.43
C ALA A 360 12.97 -14.55 -8.46
N VAL A 361 13.28 -14.46 -9.76
CA VAL A 361 12.27 -14.60 -10.83
C VAL A 361 11.83 -16.05 -11.01
N GLY A 362 12.65 -17.02 -10.61
CA GLY A 362 12.26 -18.44 -10.58
C GLY A 362 11.26 -18.74 -9.47
N LEU A 363 11.34 -18.04 -8.33
CA LEU A 363 10.41 -18.14 -7.22
C LEU A 363 9.08 -17.41 -7.52
N ASP A 364 9.16 -16.26 -8.16
CA ASP A 364 7.99 -15.47 -8.56
C ASP A 364 8.26 -14.80 -9.92
N PRO A 365 7.84 -15.42 -11.04
CA PRO A 365 8.04 -14.88 -12.39
C PRO A 365 7.32 -13.57 -12.66
N ASP A 366 6.24 -13.28 -11.94
CA ASP A 366 5.40 -12.10 -12.11
C ASP A 366 5.76 -10.97 -11.12
N LEU A 367 6.88 -11.13 -10.39
CA LEU A 367 7.35 -10.12 -9.46
C LEU A 367 8.08 -8.99 -10.20
N PHE A 368 7.38 -7.89 -10.41
CA PHE A 368 7.91 -6.68 -11.05
C PHE A 368 9.27 -6.24 -10.48
N SER A 369 9.40 -6.20 -9.14
CA SER A 369 10.62 -5.70 -8.48
C SER A 369 11.85 -6.56 -8.79
N ALA A 370 11.69 -7.85 -9.04
CA ALA A 370 12.79 -8.73 -9.41
C ALA A 370 13.32 -8.37 -10.81
N TRP A 371 12.44 -8.31 -11.82
CA TRP A 371 12.82 -7.95 -13.18
C TRP A 371 13.37 -6.53 -13.29
N PHE A 372 12.69 -5.55 -12.67
CA PHE A 372 13.13 -4.16 -12.67
C PHE A 372 14.51 -3.99 -12.03
N THR A 373 14.76 -4.67 -10.93
CA THR A 373 16.05 -4.56 -10.22
C THR A 373 17.17 -5.29 -10.97
N TRP A 374 16.85 -6.43 -11.58
CA TRP A 374 17.81 -7.15 -12.44
C TRP A 374 18.16 -6.34 -13.68
N ALA A 375 17.18 -5.73 -14.35
CA ALA A 375 17.40 -4.80 -15.46
C ALA A 375 18.34 -3.65 -15.08
N ARG A 376 18.12 -3.06 -13.89
CA ARG A 376 19.00 -2.01 -13.37
C ARG A 376 20.43 -2.52 -13.11
N SER A 377 20.59 -3.74 -12.58
CA SER A 377 21.89 -4.38 -12.44
C SER A 377 22.58 -4.56 -13.79
N LYS A 378 21.84 -4.97 -14.85
CA LYS A 378 22.36 -5.08 -16.22
C LYS A 378 22.78 -3.73 -16.79
N THR A 379 22.04 -2.66 -16.47
CA THR A 379 22.43 -1.30 -16.85
C THR A 379 23.79 -0.93 -16.23
N TYR A 380 24.02 -1.23 -14.95
CA TYR A 380 25.31 -0.97 -14.29
C TYR A 380 26.47 -1.83 -14.83
N GLN A 381 26.16 -3.02 -15.35
CA GLN A 381 27.13 -3.88 -16.04
C GLN A 381 27.50 -3.36 -17.45
N GLY A 382 26.72 -2.45 -18.01
CA GLY A 382 26.81 -2.02 -19.41
C GLY A 382 26.22 -3.05 -20.40
N ASP A 383 25.51 -4.07 -19.92
CA ASP A 383 24.80 -5.06 -20.76
C ASP A 383 23.44 -4.48 -21.19
N VAL A 384 23.52 -3.46 -22.07
CA VAL A 384 22.35 -2.69 -22.53
C VAL A 384 21.28 -3.59 -23.18
N PRO A 385 21.60 -4.57 -24.05
CA PRO A 385 20.59 -5.43 -24.64
C PRO A 385 19.76 -6.20 -23.61
N LYS A 386 20.42 -6.80 -22.61
CA LYS A 386 19.71 -7.51 -21.53
C LYS A 386 18.96 -6.57 -20.61
N ALA A 387 19.50 -5.39 -20.36
CA ALA A 387 18.78 -4.38 -19.56
C ALA A 387 17.45 -4.02 -20.23
N ILE A 388 17.44 -3.76 -21.54
CA ILE A 388 16.22 -3.48 -22.32
C ILE A 388 15.24 -4.67 -22.24
N GLU A 389 15.72 -5.90 -22.45
CA GLU A 389 14.90 -7.12 -22.35
C GLU A 389 14.21 -7.23 -20.99
N TYR A 390 14.95 -7.04 -19.90
CA TYR A 390 14.41 -7.21 -18.54
C TYR A 390 13.50 -6.04 -18.11
N TYR A 391 13.78 -4.81 -18.56
CA TYR A 391 12.83 -3.72 -18.39
C TYR A 391 11.55 -3.95 -19.21
N GLN A 392 11.64 -4.59 -20.37
CA GLN A 392 10.46 -4.98 -21.14
C GLN A 392 9.62 -6.00 -20.36
N LYS A 393 10.24 -7.01 -19.74
CA LYS A 393 9.55 -7.96 -18.85
C LYS A 393 8.87 -7.26 -17.67
N ALA A 394 9.58 -6.34 -17.01
CA ALA A 394 9.01 -5.54 -15.94
C ALA A 394 7.77 -4.74 -16.41
N SER A 395 7.85 -4.09 -17.57
CA SER A 395 6.75 -3.28 -18.13
C SER A 395 5.55 -4.12 -18.62
N GLU A 396 5.76 -5.39 -18.99
CA GLU A 396 4.70 -6.35 -19.33
C GLU A 396 3.93 -6.79 -18.07
N ILE A 397 4.65 -7.03 -16.96
CA ILE A 397 4.07 -7.37 -15.66
C ILE A 397 3.26 -6.19 -15.09
N ARG A 398 3.75 -4.98 -15.33
CA ARG A 398 3.12 -3.74 -14.84
C ARG A 398 2.89 -2.76 -16.00
N PRO A 399 1.76 -2.88 -16.71
CA PRO A 399 1.46 -2.03 -17.87
C PRO A 399 1.34 -0.53 -17.56
N GLU A 400 1.05 -0.15 -16.31
CA GLU A 400 0.98 1.24 -15.87
C GLU A 400 2.35 1.82 -15.48
N ASP A 401 3.42 1.01 -15.41
CA ASP A 401 4.74 1.49 -15.06
C ASP A 401 5.36 2.31 -16.18
N TYR A 402 5.51 3.60 -15.95
CA TYR A 402 6.19 4.52 -16.87
C TYR A 402 7.72 4.42 -16.79
N GLN A 403 8.28 4.00 -15.63
CA GLN A 403 9.71 4.05 -15.38
C GLN A 403 10.48 3.07 -16.26
N SER A 404 10.03 1.81 -16.33
CA SER A 404 10.68 0.79 -17.17
C SER A 404 10.72 1.23 -18.62
N VAL A 405 9.63 1.80 -19.14
CA VAL A 405 9.52 2.24 -20.53
C VAL A 405 10.42 3.43 -20.81
N LEU A 406 10.45 4.43 -19.91
CA LEU A 406 11.30 5.61 -20.10
C LEU A 406 12.79 5.32 -19.90
N ILE A 407 13.15 4.32 -19.09
CA ILE A 407 14.54 3.84 -19.03
C ILE A 407 14.92 3.10 -20.30
N GLN A 408 14.03 2.26 -20.87
CA GLN A 408 14.25 1.63 -22.18
C GLN A 408 14.50 2.68 -23.27
N MET A 409 13.69 3.75 -23.30
CA MET A 409 13.91 4.89 -24.21
C MET A 409 15.34 5.42 -24.13
N SER A 410 15.83 5.67 -22.93
CA SER A 410 17.20 6.19 -22.73
C SER A 410 18.26 5.19 -23.17
N LEU A 411 18.09 3.91 -22.81
CA LEU A 411 19.02 2.83 -23.18
C LEU A 411 19.07 2.61 -24.70
N MET A 412 17.92 2.59 -25.40
CA MET A 412 17.85 2.48 -26.85
C MET A 412 18.54 3.68 -27.53
N GLY A 413 18.29 4.89 -27.01
CA GLY A 413 18.98 6.09 -27.48
C GLY A 413 20.51 6.00 -27.34
N SER A 414 21.02 5.41 -26.26
CA SER A 414 22.46 5.26 -26.00
C SER A 414 23.18 4.32 -26.96
N ILE A 415 22.46 3.34 -27.53
CA ILE A 415 23.00 2.40 -28.53
C ILE A 415 22.68 2.82 -29.98
N GLY A 416 22.06 4.00 -30.18
CA GLY A 416 21.75 4.54 -31.50
C GLY A 416 20.46 4.02 -32.14
N ASP A 417 19.65 3.26 -31.41
CA ASP A 417 18.29 2.87 -31.83
C ASP A 417 17.33 4.04 -31.61
N LEU A 418 17.36 5.00 -32.53
CA LEU A 418 16.58 6.24 -32.41
C LEU A 418 15.09 6.02 -32.65
N ASP A 419 14.74 5.06 -33.53
CA ASP A 419 13.33 4.74 -33.82
C ASP A 419 12.68 4.03 -32.63
N GLY A 420 13.33 3.00 -32.07
CA GLY A 420 12.86 2.34 -30.84
C GLY A 420 12.79 3.29 -29.66
N ALA A 421 13.80 4.18 -29.51
CA ALA A 421 13.77 5.20 -28.47
C ALA A 421 12.59 6.18 -28.62
N ARG A 422 12.21 6.52 -29.85
CA ARG A 422 11.06 7.39 -30.11
C ARG A 422 9.73 6.69 -29.78
N GLU A 423 9.58 5.42 -30.17
CA GLU A 423 8.40 4.63 -29.85
C GLU A 423 8.23 4.52 -28.32
N LYS A 424 9.33 4.22 -27.60
CA LYS A 424 9.30 4.17 -26.14
C LYS A 424 9.08 5.53 -25.49
N ALA A 425 9.47 6.62 -26.12
CA ALA A 425 9.14 7.97 -25.65
C ALA A 425 7.63 8.25 -25.70
N GLU A 426 6.97 7.87 -26.81
CA GLU A 426 5.52 8.03 -26.97
C GLU A 426 4.75 7.17 -25.93
N GLU A 427 5.11 5.88 -25.84
CA GLU A 427 4.53 4.95 -24.86
C GLU A 427 4.74 5.42 -23.42
N GLY A 428 5.98 5.74 -23.06
CA GLY A 428 6.33 6.14 -21.69
C GLY A 428 5.73 7.47 -21.28
N LEU A 429 5.63 8.43 -22.21
CA LEU A 429 4.95 9.71 -21.99
C LEU A 429 3.45 9.53 -21.74
N GLN A 430 2.78 8.64 -22.50
CA GLN A 430 1.38 8.34 -22.25
C GLN A 430 1.18 7.75 -20.87
N ARG A 431 1.98 6.73 -20.49
CA ARG A 431 1.92 6.12 -19.15
C ARG A 431 2.22 7.14 -18.05
N ALA A 432 3.18 8.05 -18.24
CA ALA A 432 3.49 9.10 -17.28
C ALA A 432 2.33 10.09 -17.11
N ASN A 433 1.64 10.47 -18.18
CA ASN A 433 0.44 11.31 -18.13
C ASN A 433 -0.68 10.61 -17.36
N ASP A 434 -1.00 9.36 -17.70
CA ASP A 434 -2.06 8.59 -17.03
C ASP A 434 -1.77 8.45 -15.52
N PHE A 435 -0.49 8.26 -15.16
CA PHE A 435 -0.05 8.19 -13.78
C PHE A 435 -0.20 9.54 -13.06
N LEU A 436 0.16 10.65 -13.72
CA LEU A 436 0.10 12.00 -13.17
C LEU A 436 -1.33 12.53 -13.01
N GLU A 437 -2.30 12.06 -13.80
CA GLU A 437 -3.72 12.36 -13.59
C GLU A 437 -4.19 11.94 -12.19
N LEU A 438 -3.66 10.81 -11.69
CA LEU A 438 -4.00 10.27 -10.37
C LEU A 438 -3.03 10.75 -9.28
N ASN A 439 -1.78 11.05 -9.64
CA ASN A 439 -0.69 11.38 -8.72
C ASN A 439 0.05 12.65 -9.16
N PRO A 440 -0.60 13.83 -9.14
CA PRO A 440 -0.01 15.07 -9.69
C PRO A 440 1.24 15.54 -8.95
N ASP A 441 1.48 15.04 -7.72
CA ASP A 441 2.64 15.38 -6.89
C ASP A 441 3.83 14.43 -7.13
N GLU A 442 3.73 13.44 -8.06
CA GLU A 442 4.80 12.50 -8.34
C GLU A 442 5.88 13.14 -9.25
N ASN A 443 6.88 13.72 -8.60
CA ASN A 443 7.90 14.52 -9.27
C ASN A 443 8.83 13.71 -10.17
N ARG A 444 8.97 12.40 -9.95
CA ARG A 444 9.76 11.54 -10.83
C ARG A 444 9.07 11.36 -12.19
N ALA A 445 7.75 11.25 -12.23
CA ALA A 445 7.00 11.14 -13.47
C ALA A 445 7.14 12.43 -14.31
N TRP A 446 6.97 13.60 -13.70
CA TRP A 446 7.26 14.88 -14.34
C TRP A 446 8.67 14.94 -14.91
N ASN A 447 9.66 14.55 -14.11
CA ASN A 447 11.07 14.63 -14.47
C ASN A 447 11.42 13.67 -15.61
N MET A 448 11.05 12.38 -15.52
CA MET A 448 11.35 11.38 -16.54
C MET A 448 10.56 11.63 -17.84
N GLY A 449 9.29 12.04 -17.73
CA GLY A 449 8.47 12.40 -18.89
C GLY A 449 9.02 13.59 -19.68
N ALA A 450 9.72 14.52 -19.02
CA ALA A 450 10.38 15.63 -19.70
C ALA A 450 11.45 15.16 -20.70
N PHE A 451 12.19 14.09 -20.40
CA PHE A 451 13.14 13.50 -21.35
C PHE A 451 12.42 12.86 -22.56
N ALA A 452 11.24 12.28 -22.34
CA ALA A 452 10.43 11.77 -23.44
C ALA A 452 9.92 12.91 -24.33
N LEU A 453 9.40 13.99 -23.75
CA LEU A 453 9.00 15.20 -24.48
C LEU A 453 10.15 15.79 -25.31
N GLN A 454 11.34 15.87 -24.73
CA GLN A 454 12.56 16.33 -25.40
C GLN A 454 12.90 15.42 -26.60
N ARG A 455 12.85 14.09 -26.42
CA ARG A 455 13.08 13.11 -27.49
C ARG A 455 12.08 13.27 -28.64
N LEU A 456 10.85 13.65 -28.34
CA LEU A 456 9.77 13.89 -29.30
C LEU A 456 9.83 15.30 -29.94
N GLY A 457 10.78 16.15 -29.54
CA GLY A 457 10.94 17.52 -30.04
C GLY A 457 9.95 18.53 -29.43
N ARG A 458 9.26 18.18 -28.34
CA ARG A 458 8.30 19.04 -27.62
C ARG A 458 9.03 19.82 -26.52
N THR A 459 9.98 20.67 -26.92
CA THR A 459 10.96 21.30 -26.02
C THR A 459 10.31 22.20 -24.98
N ASP A 460 9.33 23.04 -25.36
CA ASP A 460 8.68 23.98 -24.44
C ASP A 460 7.94 23.23 -23.31
N GLU A 461 7.24 22.15 -23.65
CA GLU A 461 6.54 21.30 -22.68
C GLU A 461 7.53 20.54 -21.80
N ALA A 462 8.66 20.09 -22.35
CA ALA A 462 9.70 19.42 -21.60
C ALA A 462 10.31 20.36 -20.52
N GLU A 463 10.59 21.62 -20.87
CA GLU A 463 11.06 22.62 -19.90
C GLU A 463 10.03 22.90 -18.80
N GLU A 464 8.74 22.96 -19.12
CA GLU A 464 7.68 23.14 -18.14
C GLU A 464 7.61 21.97 -17.16
N TRP A 465 7.75 20.74 -17.66
CA TRP A 465 7.75 19.53 -16.83
C TRP A 465 8.96 19.47 -15.88
N ILE A 466 10.16 19.78 -16.36
CA ILE A 466 11.36 19.92 -15.51
C ILE A 466 11.15 21.00 -14.44
N ALA A 467 10.63 22.16 -14.82
CA ALA A 467 10.37 23.25 -13.88
C ALA A 467 9.32 22.85 -12.81
N THR A 468 8.29 22.11 -13.21
CA THR A 468 7.25 21.60 -12.28
C THR A 468 7.85 20.61 -11.28
N SER A 469 8.61 19.65 -11.74
CA SER A 469 9.33 18.69 -10.89
C SER A 469 10.21 19.38 -9.84
N LEU A 470 10.97 20.40 -10.25
CA LEU A 470 11.85 21.15 -9.35
C LEU A 470 11.09 22.08 -8.39
N ARG A 471 9.97 22.67 -8.82
CA ARG A 471 9.13 23.49 -7.92
C ARG A 471 8.54 22.67 -6.78
N ASN A 472 8.07 21.47 -7.10
CA ASN A 472 7.46 20.58 -6.11
C ASN A 472 8.48 19.97 -5.14
N SER A 473 9.73 19.79 -5.58
CA SER A 473 10.81 19.20 -4.75
C SER A 473 12.13 19.93 -4.89
N PRO A 474 12.24 21.19 -4.43
CA PRO A 474 13.39 22.06 -4.70
C PRO A 474 14.72 21.61 -4.03
N ARG A 475 14.64 20.67 -3.07
CA ARG A 475 15.79 20.12 -2.34
C ARG A 475 16.14 18.70 -2.77
N ASN A 476 15.44 18.13 -3.74
CA ASN A 476 15.75 16.78 -4.22
C ASN A 476 16.94 16.84 -5.18
N SER A 477 18.07 16.33 -4.71
CA SER A 477 19.33 16.35 -5.47
C SER A 477 19.30 15.51 -6.74
N LEU A 478 18.57 14.39 -6.73
CA LEU A 478 18.43 13.54 -7.92
C LEU A 478 17.64 14.25 -9.03
N LEU A 479 16.54 14.92 -8.70
CA LEU A 479 15.77 15.69 -9.67
C LEU A 479 16.58 16.90 -10.18
N THR A 480 17.36 17.52 -9.31
CA THR A 480 18.26 18.62 -9.70
C THR A 480 19.37 18.13 -10.63
N TYR A 481 19.92 16.94 -10.38
CA TYR A 481 20.90 16.29 -11.26
C TYR A 481 20.29 15.94 -12.62
N ASN A 482 19.10 15.34 -12.62
CA ASN A 482 18.40 15.03 -13.87
C ASN A 482 18.10 16.29 -14.69
N ALA A 483 17.80 17.42 -14.04
CA ALA A 483 17.68 18.70 -14.74
C ALA A 483 19.00 19.13 -15.39
N ALA A 484 20.15 18.88 -14.74
CA ALA A 484 21.45 19.13 -15.37
C ALA A 484 21.67 18.26 -16.61
N SER A 485 21.34 16.97 -16.56
CA SER A 485 21.38 16.04 -17.70
C SER A 485 20.43 16.48 -18.81
N PHE A 486 19.21 16.88 -18.46
CA PHE A 486 18.22 17.39 -19.41
C PHE A 486 18.74 18.61 -20.19
N TYR A 487 19.26 19.62 -19.49
CA TYR A 487 19.81 20.83 -20.14
C TYR A 487 21.11 20.55 -20.89
N SER A 488 21.89 19.55 -20.49
CA SER A 488 23.06 19.08 -21.25
C SER A 488 22.63 18.55 -22.62
N LEU A 489 21.61 17.68 -22.66
CA LEU A 489 21.08 17.13 -23.90
C LEU A 489 20.36 18.19 -24.77
N ALA A 490 19.78 19.22 -24.14
CA ALA A 490 19.20 20.38 -24.85
C ALA A 490 20.25 21.34 -25.45
N GLY A 491 21.55 21.16 -25.15
CA GLY A 491 22.62 22.06 -25.56
C GLY A 491 22.75 23.34 -24.72
N GLU A 492 21.98 23.46 -23.65
CA GLU A 492 21.95 24.60 -22.72
C GLU A 492 23.06 24.44 -21.67
N THR A 493 24.33 24.56 -22.10
CA THR A 493 25.52 24.27 -21.30
C THR A 493 25.56 24.99 -19.95
N ASP A 494 25.25 26.29 -19.91
CA ASP A 494 25.31 27.08 -18.67
C ASP A 494 24.25 26.63 -17.66
N LYS A 495 23.01 26.42 -18.10
CA LYS A 495 21.96 25.88 -17.24
C LYS A 495 22.30 24.50 -16.72
N SER A 496 22.85 23.62 -17.58
CA SER A 496 23.30 22.29 -17.18
C SER A 496 24.33 22.36 -16.05
N LEU A 497 25.36 23.17 -16.20
CA LEU A 497 26.43 23.32 -15.20
C LEU A 497 25.93 23.95 -13.90
N ASP A 498 25.02 24.93 -13.96
CA ASP A 498 24.39 25.53 -12.78
C ASP A 498 23.60 24.50 -11.97
N TYR A 499 22.79 23.66 -12.64
CA TYR A 499 22.06 22.58 -11.98
C TYR A 499 22.98 21.49 -11.45
N LEU A 500 24.06 21.15 -12.17
CA LEU A 500 25.03 20.17 -11.73
C LEU A 500 25.72 20.62 -10.43
N GLU A 501 26.15 21.88 -10.35
CA GLU A 501 26.75 22.47 -9.16
C GLU A 501 25.78 22.50 -7.98
N ARG A 502 24.53 22.85 -8.23
CA ARG A 502 23.46 22.80 -7.20
C ARG A 502 23.23 21.38 -6.69
N ALA A 503 23.13 20.41 -7.58
CA ALA A 503 22.93 19.01 -7.22
C ALA A 503 24.09 18.50 -6.38
N ALA A 504 25.28 18.84 -6.76
CA ALA A 504 26.51 18.49 -6.12
C ALA A 504 26.62 19.07 -4.69
N ASN A 505 26.25 20.33 -4.49
CA ASN A 505 26.24 21.00 -3.17
C ASN A 505 25.22 20.39 -2.19
N THR A 506 24.24 19.62 -2.65
CA THR A 506 23.29 18.91 -1.79
C THR A 506 23.84 17.59 -1.21
N GLY A 507 25.01 17.14 -1.65
CA GLY A 507 25.73 15.98 -1.08
C GLY A 507 25.14 14.61 -1.40
N CYS A 508 24.35 14.49 -2.46
CA CYS A 508 23.59 13.27 -2.80
C CYS A 508 23.96 12.66 -4.15
N LEU A 509 25.20 12.78 -4.63
CA LEU A 509 25.57 12.28 -5.94
C LEU A 509 26.76 11.32 -5.89
N ASN A 510 26.62 10.21 -6.61
CA ASN A 510 27.71 9.27 -6.86
C ASN A 510 28.58 9.82 -7.99
N LEU A 511 29.79 10.26 -7.66
CA LEU A 511 30.76 10.82 -8.61
C LEU A 511 31.09 9.87 -9.75
N SER A 512 31.24 8.57 -9.46
CA SER A 512 31.56 7.58 -10.48
C SER A 512 30.45 7.47 -11.53
N TRP A 513 29.21 7.69 -11.14
CA TRP A 513 28.09 7.74 -12.07
C TRP A 513 28.14 9.00 -12.93
N MET A 514 28.34 10.18 -12.33
CA MET A 514 28.44 11.45 -13.06
C MET A 514 29.55 11.43 -14.14
N GLU A 515 30.67 10.79 -13.82
CA GLU A 515 31.80 10.66 -14.76
C GLU A 515 31.47 9.75 -15.97
N GLN A 516 30.52 8.85 -15.84
CA GLN A 516 30.16 7.86 -16.86
C GLN A 516 28.81 8.16 -17.53
N ASP A 517 28.03 9.10 -17.00
CA ASP A 517 26.72 9.43 -17.54
C ASP A 517 26.83 10.01 -18.96
N ALA A 518 26.27 9.29 -19.93
CA ALA A 518 26.28 9.67 -21.33
C ALA A 518 25.51 10.98 -21.59
N ASP A 519 24.51 11.29 -20.77
CA ASP A 519 23.69 12.49 -20.92
C ASP A 519 24.49 13.78 -20.62
N LEU A 520 25.60 13.66 -19.89
CA LEU A 520 26.52 14.76 -19.62
C LEU A 520 27.68 14.87 -20.61
N ASN A 521 27.77 14.01 -21.64
CA ASN A 521 28.82 14.07 -22.65
C ASN A 521 28.93 15.45 -23.33
N PRO A 522 27.84 16.17 -23.65
CA PRO A 522 27.94 17.49 -24.26
C PRO A 522 28.69 18.53 -23.41
N VAL A 523 28.64 18.40 -22.10
CA VAL A 523 29.29 19.35 -21.15
C VAL A 523 30.57 18.82 -20.53
N ARG A 524 30.95 17.57 -20.78
CA ARG A 524 32.05 16.85 -20.12
C ARG A 524 33.42 17.54 -20.29
N GLU A 525 33.70 18.10 -21.48
CA GLU A 525 34.94 18.78 -21.79
C GLU A 525 35.00 20.24 -21.31
N ASN A 526 33.89 20.77 -20.78
CA ASN A 526 33.83 22.13 -20.28
C ASN A 526 34.71 22.27 -19.01
N PRO A 527 35.57 23.31 -18.91
CA PRO A 527 36.41 23.53 -17.74
C PRO A 527 35.65 23.57 -16.42
N ARG A 528 34.49 24.21 -16.39
CA ARG A 528 33.63 24.30 -15.19
C ARG A 528 33.09 22.91 -14.76
N PHE A 529 32.80 22.01 -15.71
CA PHE A 529 32.46 20.63 -15.37
C PHE A 529 33.62 19.94 -14.63
N LYS A 530 34.83 20.07 -15.17
CA LYS A 530 36.04 19.48 -14.55
C LYS A 530 36.32 20.05 -13.16
N GLU A 531 36.07 21.33 -12.94
CA GLU A 531 36.16 21.99 -11.63
C GLU A 531 35.13 21.42 -10.65
N ILE A 532 33.84 21.30 -11.06
CA ILE A 532 32.79 20.72 -10.26
C ILE A 532 33.19 19.31 -9.82
N ILE A 533 33.59 18.43 -10.75
CA ILE A 533 34.02 17.06 -10.43
C ILE A 533 35.21 17.05 -9.46
N THR A 534 36.18 17.95 -9.65
CA THR A 534 37.36 18.01 -8.78
C THR A 534 37.03 18.45 -7.37
N GLN A 535 36.14 19.43 -7.19
CA GLN A 535 35.67 19.88 -5.87
C GLN A 535 34.93 18.78 -5.10
N PHE A 536 34.30 17.86 -5.81
CA PHE A 536 33.60 16.72 -5.18
C PHE A 536 34.51 15.54 -4.84
N LYS A 537 35.68 15.43 -5.47
CA LYS A 537 36.71 14.43 -5.13
C LYS A 537 37.45 14.78 -3.85
N ALA A 538 37.48 16.05 -3.48
CA ALA A 538 38.06 16.55 -2.25
C ALA A 538 37.12 16.46 -1.06
#